data_e5959a2e252368f99d8197873b0057c7
#
_entry.id   e5959a2e252368f99d8197873b0057c7
#
_cell.length_a   1.000
_cell.length_b   1.000
_cell.length_c   1.000
_cell.angle_alpha   90.00
_cell.angle_beta   90.00
_cell.angle_gamma   90.00
#
_symmetry.space_group_name_H-M   'P 1'
#
loop_
_entity.id
_entity.type
_entity.pdbx_description
1 polymer ?
#
loop_
_entity_poly.entity_id
_entity_poly.type
_entity_poly.pdbx_seq_one_letter_code
_entity_poly.pdbx_strand_id
1 'polypeptide(L)'
;PDAGVYTYGGSASDNALRDSFRATSQHNTLTLNGATIADSRMLGTFKKTAQTDVYDMVHTSNQSYGALRHERAVFRVKDGFFVIVDFALGSAQGSVELNWHFCPGDIVFSNGGDSYSCRTDFADGNNMMFETFCFSGTSLTSDFTAKTGTSYTSSAIGTRSQRPCCSIAVQKTADPVRFIT
;
A
#
# COMPACT_ATOMS: atom_id res chain seq x y z
N PRO A 1 2.10 -3.41 -8.95
CA PRO A 1 1.56 -4.75 -9.23
C PRO A 1 1.41 -5.57 -7.96
N ASP A 2 0.51 -6.56 -7.96
CA ASP A 2 0.34 -7.52 -6.88
C ASP A 2 1.53 -8.50 -6.81
N ALA A 3 1.69 -9.21 -5.67
CA ALA A 3 2.75 -10.20 -5.49
C ALA A 3 2.57 -11.43 -6.41
N GLY A 4 1.34 -11.73 -6.82
CA GLY A 4 1.00 -12.94 -7.55
C GLY A 4 1.01 -14.20 -6.68
N VAL A 5 1.10 -15.36 -7.31
CA VAL A 5 1.09 -16.66 -6.63
C VAL A 5 2.32 -17.47 -7.06
N TYR A 6 3.25 -17.70 -6.14
CA TYR A 6 4.41 -18.54 -6.40
C TYR A 6 4.08 -20.03 -6.33
N THR A 7 3.30 -20.43 -5.32
CA THR A 7 2.87 -21.83 -5.13
C THR A 7 1.56 -21.90 -4.37
N TYR A 8 0.80 -22.98 -4.57
CA TYR A 8 -0.41 -23.26 -3.79
C TYR A 8 -0.15 -24.08 -2.51
N GLY A 9 1.08 -24.52 -2.31
CA GLY A 9 1.53 -25.33 -1.19
C GLY A 9 2.27 -26.58 -1.66
N GLY A 10 2.60 -27.45 -0.74
CA GLY A 10 3.41 -28.66 -0.98
C GLY A 10 4.23 -28.99 0.24
N SER A 11 5.55 -28.95 0.13
CA SER A 11 6.49 -29.13 1.23
C SER A 11 6.34 -27.99 2.28
N ALA A 12 7.00 -28.14 3.42
CA ALA A 12 7.04 -27.08 4.43
C ALA A 12 7.63 -25.77 3.89
N SER A 13 8.65 -25.85 3.03
CA SER A 13 9.24 -24.70 2.35
C SER A 13 8.27 -24.02 1.37
N ASP A 14 7.48 -24.82 0.62
CA ASP A 14 6.47 -24.27 -0.29
C ASP A 14 5.36 -23.58 0.47
N ASN A 15 4.92 -24.12 1.59
CA ASN A 15 3.93 -23.50 2.46
C ASN A 15 4.44 -22.17 3.04
N ALA A 16 5.70 -22.12 3.48
CA ALA A 16 6.31 -20.87 3.97
C ALA A 16 6.37 -19.80 2.87
N LEU A 17 6.74 -20.19 1.64
CA LEU A 17 6.74 -19.27 0.50
C LEU A 17 5.32 -18.79 0.15
N ARG A 18 4.34 -19.69 0.10
CA ARG A 18 2.93 -19.32 -0.11
C ARG A 18 2.48 -18.29 0.92
N ASP A 19 2.75 -18.53 2.20
CA ASP A 19 2.31 -17.66 3.29
C ASP A 19 3.05 -16.31 3.24
N SER A 20 4.32 -16.29 2.84
CA SER A 20 5.07 -15.06 2.57
C SER A 20 4.41 -14.21 1.47
N PHE A 21 4.03 -14.82 0.33
CA PHE A 21 3.35 -14.10 -0.76
C PHE A 21 1.96 -13.58 -0.38
N ARG A 22 1.29 -14.22 0.58
CA ARG A 22 -0.03 -13.84 1.08
C ARG A 22 0.02 -12.83 2.22
N ALA A 23 1.20 -12.56 2.78
CA ALA A 23 1.35 -11.61 3.87
C ALA A 23 0.88 -10.21 3.44
N THR A 24 0.15 -9.52 4.29
CA THR A 24 -0.41 -8.19 3.97
C THR A 24 0.66 -7.20 3.55
N SER A 25 1.85 -7.30 4.13
CA SER A 25 3.00 -6.46 3.77
C SER A 25 3.54 -6.68 2.35
N GLN A 26 3.09 -7.70 1.63
CA GLN A 26 3.45 -7.96 0.24
C GLN A 26 2.48 -7.33 -0.77
N HIS A 27 1.49 -6.61 -0.29
CA HIS A 27 0.45 -5.97 -1.11
C HIS A 27 0.47 -4.45 -0.94
N ASN A 28 -0.06 -3.73 -1.92
CA ASN A 28 -0.16 -2.25 -1.90
C ASN A 28 -1.32 -1.82 -0.98
N THR A 29 -1.10 -1.93 0.33
CA THR A 29 -2.12 -1.70 1.35
C THR A 29 -1.51 -1.26 2.68
N LEU A 30 -2.37 -0.96 3.67
CA LEU A 30 -1.93 -0.64 5.02
C LEU A 30 -1.63 -1.91 5.83
N THR A 31 -0.60 -1.82 6.68
CA THR A 31 -0.37 -2.73 7.80
C THR A 31 -0.45 -1.98 9.13
N LEU A 32 -0.77 -2.68 10.20
CA LEU A 32 -0.68 -2.20 11.58
C LEU A 32 0.39 -3.02 12.30
N ASN A 33 1.44 -2.35 12.78
CA ASN A 33 2.59 -2.99 13.46
C ASN A 33 3.23 -4.13 12.63
N GLY A 34 3.23 -4.00 11.30
CA GLY A 34 3.75 -5.02 10.39
C GLY A 34 2.96 -6.34 10.35
N ALA A 35 1.81 -6.41 11.02
CA ALA A 35 1.04 -7.64 11.12
C ALA A 35 0.33 -7.99 9.80
N THR A 36 0.16 -9.28 9.55
CA THR A 36 -0.74 -9.77 8.51
C THR A 36 -2.18 -9.74 9.02
N ILE A 37 -3.14 -9.44 8.15
CA ILE A 37 -4.57 -9.48 8.46
C ILE A 37 -4.94 -10.86 8.98
N ALA A 38 -5.49 -10.91 10.19
CA ALA A 38 -5.76 -12.18 10.87
C ALA A 38 -6.99 -12.93 10.33
N ASP A 39 -7.95 -12.21 9.76
CA ASP A 39 -9.18 -12.80 9.21
C ASP A 39 -9.34 -12.46 7.73
N SER A 40 -9.01 -13.44 6.89
CA SER A 40 -9.16 -13.31 5.42
C SER A 40 -10.63 -13.24 4.95
N ARG A 41 -11.58 -13.50 5.85
CA ARG A 41 -13.02 -13.41 5.54
C ARG A 41 -13.59 -12.02 5.80
N MET A 42 -12.78 -11.07 6.28
CA MET A 42 -13.20 -9.68 6.39
C MET A 42 -13.40 -9.09 5.01
N LEU A 43 -14.66 -8.95 4.65
CA LEU A 43 -15.05 -8.45 3.33
C LEU A 43 -14.86 -6.94 3.25
N GLY A 44 -14.32 -6.50 2.14
CA GLY A 44 -14.33 -5.09 1.77
C GLY A 44 -15.77 -4.63 1.50
N THR A 45 -16.07 -3.40 1.86
CA THR A 45 -17.38 -2.78 1.62
C THR A 45 -17.21 -1.60 0.69
N PHE A 46 -18.00 -1.56 -0.37
CA PHE A 46 -18.14 -0.35 -1.17
C PHE A 46 -18.88 0.73 -0.36
N LYS A 47 -18.26 1.89 -0.27
CA LYS A 47 -18.82 3.06 0.40
C LYS A 47 -19.51 3.99 -0.58
N LYS A 48 -18.82 4.32 -1.66
CA LYS A 48 -19.30 5.30 -2.65
C LYS A 48 -18.55 5.14 -3.96
N THR A 49 -19.24 5.43 -5.04
CA THR A 49 -18.65 5.74 -6.33
C THR A 49 -19.13 7.10 -6.80
N ALA A 50 -18.33 7.79 -7.57
CA ALA A 50 -18.71 9.03 -8.22
C ALA A 50 -18.10 9.08 -9.62
N GLN A 51 -18.83 9.70 -10.53
CA GLN A 51 -18.39 9.96 -11.90
C GLN A 51 -18.79 11.41 -12.23
N THR A 52 -17.81 12.21 -12.60
CA THR A 52 -17.99 13.63 -12.93
C THR A 52 -17.23 13.95 -14.21
N ASP A 53 -17.29 15.18 -14.69
CA ASP A 53 -16.49 15.62 -15.82
C ASP A 53 -14.99 15.74 -15.48
N VAL A 54 -14.66 15.86 -14.20
CA VAL A 54 -13.27 16.05 -13.71
C VAL A 54 -12.63 14.76 -13.25
N TYR A 55 -13.35 13.88 -12.57
CA TYR A 55 -12.82 12.65 -12.02
C TYR A 55 -13.83 11.51 -11.92
N ASP A 56 -13.33 10.30 -11.89
CA ASP A 56 -14.03 9.11 -11.45
C ASP A 56 -13.47 8.69 -10.08
N MET A 57 -14.31 8.21 -9.17
CA MET A 57 -13.91 7.85 -7.82
C MET A 57 -14.55 6.55 -7.35
N VAL A 58 -13.75 5.74 -6.66
CA VAL A 58 -14.22 4.57 -5.90
C VAL A 58 -13.72 4.69 -4.47
N HIS A 59 -14.62 4.54 -3.50
CA HIS A 59 -14.31 4.52 -2.08
C HIS A 59 -14.74 3.18 -1.48
N THR A 60 -13.81 2.53 -0.80
CA THR A 60 -14.02 1.22 -0.16
C THR A 60 -13.56 1.26 1.29
N SER A 61 -14.02 0.32 2.09
CA SER A 61 -13.53 0.13 3.46
C SER A 61 -13.40 -1.34 3.79
N ASN A 62 -12.52 -1.64 4.73
CA ASN A 62 -12.41 -2.97 5.31
C ASN A 62 -11.97 -2.88 6.79
N GLN A 63 -12.43 -3.82 7.62
CA GLN A 63 -12.11 -3.90 9.04
C GLN A 63 -10.91 -4.83 9.25
N SER A 64 -9.73 -4.42 8.77
CA SER A 64 -8.54 -5.27 8.63
C SER A 64 -7.96 -5.78 9.94
N TYR A 65 -7.96 -4.98 11.00
CA TYR A 65 -7.22 -5.26 12.24
C TYR A 65 -8.08 -5.04 13.49
N GLY A 66 -9.30 -5.59 13.54
CA GLY A 66 -10.17 -5.42 14.70
C GLY A 66 -10.54 -3.98 14.99
N ALA A 67 -9.72 -3.29 15.77
CA ALA A 67 -9.93 -1.88 16.11
C ALA A 67 -9.44 -0.87 15.07
N LEU A 68 -8.83 -1.30 13.96
CA LEU A 68 -8.47 -0.47 12.82
C LEU A 68 -9.39 -0.74 11.64
N ARG A 69 -10.03 0.30 11.13
CA ARG A 69 -10.72 0.30 9.85
C ARG A 69 -9.85 1.00 8.81
N HIS A 70 -9.51 0.30 7.74
CA HIS A 70 -8.87 0.87 6.56
C HIS A 70 -9.93 1.29 5.57
N GLU A 71 -9.88 2.54 5.15
CA GLU A 71 -10.67 3.03 4.02
C GLU A 71 -9.71 3.53 2.93
N ARG A 72 -10.04 3.23 1.67
CA ARG A 72 -9.29 3.73 0.52
C ARG A 72 -10.25 4.37 -0.48
N ALA A 73 -9.95 5.61 -0.83
CA ALA A 73 -10.58 6.29 -1.95
C ALA A 73 -9.54 6.44 -3.08
N VAL A 74 -9.91 6.02 -4.27
CA VAL A 74 -9.11 6.17 -5.49
C VAL A 74 -9.84 7.11 -6.42
N PHE A 75 -9.19 8.21 -6.76
CA PHE A 75 -9.65 9.18 -7.74
C PHE A 75 -8.81 9.02 -9.01
N ARG A 76 -9.45 8.78 -10.13
CA ARG A 76 -8.85 8.94 -11.44
C ARG A 76 -9.20 10.34 -11.94
N VAL A 77 -8.25 11.26 -11.93
CA VAL A 77 -8.43 12.59 -12.49
C VAL A 77 -8.28 12.50 -14.01
N LYS A 78 -9.23 13.06 -14.75
CA LYS A 78 -9.33 12.86 -16.21
C LYS A 78 -8.18 13.52 -16.98
N ASP A 79 -7.46 14.45 -16.36
CA ASP A 79 -6.25 15.07 -16.91
C ASP A 79 -4.98 14.20 -16.79
N GLY A 80 -5.12 12.95 -16.32
CA GLY A 80 -4.07 11.95 -16.50
C GLY A 80 -3.30 11.53 -15.25
N PHE A 81 -3.82 11.76 -14.03
CA PHE A 81 -3.20 11.27 -12.81
C PHE A 81 -4.21 10.64 -11.85
N PHE A 82 -3.71 9.96 -10.84
CA PHE A 82 -4.52 9.37 -9.76
C PHE A 82 -4.22 10.07 -8.44
N VAL A 83 -5.24 10.17 -7.59
CA VAL A 83 -5.08 10.49 -6.18
C VAL A 83 -5.62 9.32 -5.38
N ILE A 84 -4.78 8.76 -4.51
CA ILE A 84 -5.15 7.65 -3.63
C ILE A 84 -5.13 8.17 -2.20
N VAL A 85 -6.25 8.04 -1.50
CA VAL A 85 -6.37 8.45 -0.11
C VAL A 85 -6.62 7.22 0.75
N ASP A 86 -5.66 6.92 1.62
CA ASP A 86 -5.76 5.84 2.61
C ASP A 86 -6.03 6.41 3.99
N PHE A 87 -7.07 5.90 4.66
CA PHE A 87 -7.43 6.28 6.03
C PHE A 87 -7.26 5.09 6.95
N ALA A 88 -6.52 5.29 8.02
CA ALA A 88 -6.42 4.40 9.17
C ALA A 88 -7.30 4.92 10.30
N LEU A 89 -8.51 4.42 10.42
CA LEU A 89 -9.55 4.88 11.32
C LEU A 89 -9.72 3.93 12.50
N GLY A 90 -10.40 4.39 13.56
CA GLY A 90 -10.70 3.59 14.75
C GLY A 90 -9.71 3.80 15.88
N SER A 91 -9.87 3.00 16.96
CA SER A 91 -9.13 3.18 18.21
C SER A 91 -7.80 2.43 18.29
N ALA A 92 -7.44 1.64 17.27
CA ALA A 92 -6.15 0.96 17.24
C ALA A 92 -5.00 1.98 17.31
N GLN A 93 -3.95 1.61 18.03
CA GLN A 93 -2.72 2.39 18.17
C GLN A 93 -1.52 1.58 17.70
N GLY A 94 -0.47 2.26 17.24
CA GLY A 94 0.74 1.63 16.78
C GLY A 94 1.24 2.20 15.44
N SER A 95 2.23 1.57 14.87
CA SER A 95 2.76 1.92 13.56
C SER A 95 1.77 1.53 12.47
N VAL A 96 1.27 2.51 11.74
CA VAL A 96 0.47 2.30 10.52
C VAL A 96 1.39 2.51 9.33
N GLU A 97 1.54 1.49 8.50
CA GLU A 97 2.48 1.49 7.38
C GLU A 97 1.72 1.35 6.07
N LEU A 98 1.91 2.30 5.16
CA LEU A 98 1.48 2.20 3.77
C LEU A 98 2.57 1.53 2.95
N ASN A 99 2.25 0.39 2.36
CA ASN A 99 3.20 -0.40 1.57
C ASN A 99 2.98 -0.18 0.08
N TRP A 100 4.08 0.02 -0.66
CA TRP A 100 4.10 0.12 -2.11
C TRP A 100 5.09 -0.85 -2.72
N HIS A 101 4.65 -1.58 -3.73
CA HIS A 101 5.43 -2.55 -4.50
C HIS A 101 5.40 -2.19 -5.98
N PHE A 102 6.55 -2.24 -6.60
CA PHE A 102 6.73 -1.81 -7.99
C PHE A 102 6.96 -3.00 -8.92
N CYS A 103 6.97 -2.77 -10.22
CA CYS A 103 7.49 -3.73 -11.18
C CYS A 103 9.00 -3.92 -10.96
N PRO A 104 9.56 -5.09 -11.33
CA PRO A 104 11.01 -5.24 -11.41
C PRO A 104 11.64 -4.15 -12.28
N GLY A 105 12.70 -3.52 -11.78
CA GLY A 105 13.39 -2.42 -12.43
C GLY A 105 13.92 -1.40 -11.44
N ASP A 106 14.56 -0.36 -11.95
CA ASP A 106 15.18 0.66 -11.13
C ASP A 106 14.15 1.69 -10.64
N ILE A 107 14.33 2.13 -9.40
CA ILE A 107 13.49 3.14 -8.75
C ILE A 107 14.36 4.10 -7.96
N VAL A 108 14.05 5.38 -8.11
CA VAL A 108 14.64 6.46 -7.32
C VAL A 108 13.66 6.85 -6.23
N PHE A 109 14.12 6.82 -4.98
CA PHE A 109 13.36 7.25 -3.82
C PHE A 109 13.92 8.57 -3.27
N SER A 110 13.03 9.44 -2.80
CA SER A 110 13.41 10.73 -2.23
C SER A 110 12.54 11.09 -1.03
N ASN A 111 13.19 11.58 0.03
CA ASN A 111 12.50 12.15 1.19
C ASN A 111 12.59 13.67 1.09
N GLY A 112 11.44 14.32 0.88
CA GLY A 112 11.30 15.76 0.75
C GLY A 112 11.05 16.51 2.07
N GLY A 113 11.11 15.82 3.22
CA GLY A 113 10.76 16.37 4.54
C GLY A 113 9.28 16.22 4.84
N ASP A 114 8.41 16.88 4.11
CA ASP A 114 6.94 16.83 4.29
C ASP A 114 6.27 15.73 3.44
N SER A 115 7.01 15.14 2.51
CA SER A 115 6.53 14.09 1.61
C SER A 115 7.60 13.05 1.34
N TYR A 116 7.16 11.88 0.90
CA TYR A 116 8.02 10.82 0.38
C TYR A 116 7.64 10.50 -1.05
N SER A 117 8.60 10.57 -1.95
CA SER A 117 8.36 10.33 -3.37
C SER A 117 9.18 9.16 -3.91
N CYS A 118 8.69 8.58 -4.98
CA CYS A 118 9.45 7.65 -5.78
C CYS A 118 9.14 7.81 -7.27
N ARG A 119 10.15 7.53 -8.09
CA ARG A 119 10.05 7.54 -9.53
C ARG A 119 10.67 6.25 -10.07
N THR A 120 9.96 5.58 -10.93
CA THR A 120 10.54 4.46 -11.71
C THR A 120 11.51 5.02 -12.75
N ASP A 121 12.55 4.26 -13.04
CA ASP A 121 13.56 4.61 -14.05
C ASP A 121 13.74 3.45 -15.04
N PHE A 122 12.64 3.12 -15.72
CA PHE A 122 12.61 2.02 -16.67
C PHE A 122 13.21 2.45 -18.02
N ALA A 123 14.00 1.56 -18.62
CA ALA A 123 14.70 1.81 -19.87
C ALA A 123 13.78 2.08 -21.07
N ASP A 124 12.52 1.60 -21.02
CA ASP A 124 11.51 1.84 -22.07
C ASP A 124 10.84 3.21 -21.97
N GLY A 125 11.20 4.01 -20.94
CA GLY A 125 10.67 5.35 -20.71
C GLY A 125 9.24 5.41 -20.16
N ASN A 126 8.57 4.27 -19.94
CA ASN A 126 7.23 4.21 -19.35
C ASN A 126 7.28 4.38 -17.83
N ASN A 127 7.73 5.56 -17.39
CA ASN A 127 7.98 5.84 -15.99
C ASN A 127 6.76 6.44 -15.30
N MET A 128 6.65 6.12 -14.02
CA MET A 128 5.65 6.62 -13.12
C MET A 128 6.33 7.31 -11.93
N MET A 129 5.73 8.38 -11.47
CA MET A 129 6.11 9.06 -10.23
C MET A 129 4.92 9.09 -9.30
N PHE A 130 5.16 8.90 -8.02
CA PHE A 130 4.20 9.26 -7.00
C PHE A 130 4.84 9.99 -5.83
N GLU A 131 4.03 10.72 -5.12
CA GLU A 131 4.40 11.46 -3.94
C GLU A 131 3.34 11.23 -2.86
N THR A 132 3.77 10.86 -1.66
CA THR A 132 2.90 10.55 -0.53
C THR A 132 3.09 11.58 0.57
N PHE A 133 1.99 12.19 0.98
CA PHE A 133 1.87 13.08 2.13
C PHE A 133 1.20 12.35 3.28
N CYS A 134 1.72 12.56 4.50
CA CYS A 134 1.22 11.93 5.71
C CYS A 134 0.46 12.92 6.59
N PHE A 135 -0.64 12.48 7.21
CA PHE A 135 -1.44 13.29 8.11
C PHE A 135 -1.73 12.55 9.41
N SER A 136 -1.66 13.28 10.53
CA SER A 136 -2.19 12.84 11.81
C SER A 136 -3.37 13.76 12.17
N GLY A 137 -4.55 13.17 12.36
CA GLY A 137 -5.79 13.94 12.41
C GLY A 137 -6.03 14.72 11.12
N THR A 138 -6.08 16.02 11.20
CA THR A 138 -6.26 16.94 10.06
C THR A 138 -4.96 17.62 9.63
N SER A 139 -3.87 17.43 10.38
CA SER A 139 -2.61 18.14 10.16
C SER A 139 -1.64 17.32 9.33
N LEU A 140 -1.01 17.97 8.35
CA LEU A 140 0.16 17.41 7.67
C LEU A 140 1.24 17.11 8.72
N THR A 141 1.91 15.99 8.60
CA THR A 141 3.00 15.60 9.50
C THR A 141 4.23 15.18 8.72
N SER A 142 5.37 15.67 9.14
CA SER A 142 6.70 15.20 8.73
C SER A 142 7.22 14.10 9.66
N ASP A 143 6.48 13.76 10.73
CA ASP A 143 6.83 12.67 11.64
C ASP A 143 6.40 11.32 11.06
N PHE A 144 7.09 10.93 10.01
CA PHE A 144 6.97 9.62 9.39
C PHE A 144 8.34 8.99 9.18
N THR A 145 8.38 7.67 9.10
CA THR A 145 9.57 6.93 8.67
C THR A 145 9.30 6.26 7.33
N ALA A 146 10.26 6.36 6.42
CA ALA A 146 10.19 5.66 5.15
C ALA A 146 11.33 4.64 5.05
N LYS A 147 11.01 3.45 4.53
CA LYS A 147 11.98 2.37 4.31
C LYS A 147 11.86 1.89 2.88
N THR A 148 12.98 1.65 2.24
CA THR A 148 13.08 0.97 0.96
C THR A 148 13.54 -0.45 1.15
N GLY A 149 13.18 -1.33 0.25
CA GLY A 149 13.54 -2.73 0.33
C GLY A 149 13.30 -3.48 -0.96
N THR A 150 13.45 -4.78 -0.86
CA THR A 150 13.19 -5.71 -1.95
C THR A 150 12.10 -6.69 -1.53
N SER A 151 11.13 -6.89 -2.38
CA SER A 151 10.11 -7.92 -2.27
C SER A 151 10.13 -8.83 -3.50
N TYR A 152 9.15 -9.70 -3.62
CA TYR A 152 9.06 -10.63 -4.75
C TYR A 152 7.71 -10.49 -5.46
N THR A 153 7.73 -10.76 -6.75
CA THR A 153 6.53 -10.99 -7.56
C THR A 153 6.65 -12.29 -8.31
N SER A 154 5.52 -12.93 -8.57
CA SER A 154 5.43 -14.18 -9.32
C SER A 154 4.44 -13.99 -10.46
N SER A 155 4.92 -14.15 -11.69
CA SER A 155 4.10 -14.14 -12.89
C SER A 155 3.58 -15.55 -13.28
N ALA A 156 4.20 -16.59 -12.71
CA ALA A 156 3.81 -17.99 -12.93
C ALA A 156 4.24 -18.84 -11.73
N ILE A 157 3.54 -19.94 -11.50
CA ILE A 157 3.87 -20.91 -10.44
C ILE A 157 5.33 -21.38 -10.60
N GLY A 158 6.06 -21.37 -9.48
CA GLY A 158 7.48 -21.77 -9.43
C GLY A 158 8.46 -20.71 -9.93
N THR A 159 7.98 -19.56 -10.38
CA THR A 159 8.84 -18.47 -10.88
C THR A 159 8.66 -17.23 -10.02
N ARG A 160 9.76 -16.64 -9.57
CA ARG A 160 9.72 -15.37 -8.83
C ARG A 160 10.82 -14.43 -9.30
N SER A 161 10.51 -13.15 -9.32
CA SER A 161 11.45 -12.08 -9.60
C SER A 161 11.51 -11.12 -8.42
N GLN A 162 12.69 -10.58 -8.15
CA GLN A 162 12.83 -9.49 -7.20
C GLN A 162 12.22 -8.22 -7.77
N ARG A 163 11.63 -7.43 -6.89
CA ARG A 163 11.08 -6.11 -7.21
C ARG A 163 11.34 -5.13 -6.07
N PRO A 164 11.54 -3.84 -6.35
CA PRO A 164 11.67 -2.82 -5.33
C PRO A 164 10.33 -2.61 -4.61
N CYS A 165 10.44 -2.22 -3.35
CA CYS A 165 9.29 -1.81 -2.54
C CYS A 165 9.68 -0.70 -1.58
N CYS A 166 8.69 0.01 -1.05
CA CYS A 166 8.87 0.91 0.08
C CYS A 166 7.69 0.81 1.04
N SER A 167 7.92 1.22 2.27
CA SER A 167 6.87 1.46 3.26
C SER A 167 7.03 2.83 3.89
N ILE A 168 5.92 3.49 4.16
CA ILE A 168 5.84 4.80 4.81
C ILE A 168 5.01 4.60 6.07
N ALA A 169 5.60 4.86 7.24
CA ALA A 169 5.00 4.55 8.53
C ALA A 169 4.77 5.82 9.35
N VAL A 170 3.58 5.93 9.92
CA VAL A 170 3.19 6.97 10.88
C VAL A 170 2.73 6.31 12.17
N GLN A 171 3.16 6.82 13.31
CA GLN A 171 2.68 6.38 14.62
C GLN A 171 1.27 6.88 14.86
N LYS A 172 0.30 5.97 14.80
CA LYS A 172 -1.09 6.27 15.11
C LYS A 172 -1.32 6.23 16.62
N THR A 173 -1.89 7.30 17.14
CA THR A 173 -2.44 7.42 18.49
C THR A 173 -3.98 7.34 18.46
N ALA A 174 -4.68 8.19 19.19
CA ALA A 174 -6.13 8.29 19.13
C ALA A 174 -6.64 8.86 17.80
N ASP A 175 -5.86 9.76 17.20
CA ASP A 175 -6.24 10.42 15.96
C ASP A 175 -6.13 9.50 14.74
N PRO A 176 -6.98 9.70 13.72
CA PRO A 176 -6.84 9.03 12.44
C PRO A 176 -5.49 9.35 11.78
N VAL A 177 -4.92 8.36 11.09
CA VAL A 177 -3.80 8.59 10.16
C VAL A 177 -4.34 8.55 8.73
N ARG A 178 -3.82 9.41 7.89
CA ARG A 178 -4.17 9.47 6.48
C ARG A 178 -2.91 9.62 5.64
N PHE A 179 -2.89 8.90 4.53
CA PHE A 179 -1.90 9.05 3.47
C PHE A 179 -2.61 9.54 2.22
N ILE A 180 -2.02 10.52 1.56
CA ILE A 180 -2.48 11.02 0.25
C ILE A 180 -1.32 10.83 -0.73
N THR A 181 -1.55 10.00 -1.71
CA THR A 181 -0.57 9.66 -2.75
C THR A 181 -1.09 10.08 -4.12
#